data_244fd102676716ae60e8b7324f3e5788
#
_entry.id   244fd102676716ae60e8b7324f3e5788
#
_cell.length_a   1.000
_cell.length_b   1.000
_cell.length_c   1.000
_cell.angle_alpha   90.00
_cell.angle_beta   90.00
_cell.angle_gamma   90.00
#
_symmetry.space_group_name_H-M   'P 1'
#
loop_
_entity.id
_entity.type
_entity.pdbx_description
1 polymer ?
#
loop_
_entity_poly.entity_id
_entity_poly.type
_entity_poly.pdbx_seq_one_letter_code
_entity_poly.pdbx_strand_id
1 'polypeptide(L)'
;MNNDKVKITFYAKRKNREAEGEVIEILERANDTFVGTLEVAKSYAFLVTENRTLANDIFIPKDKLKGGKTGDKAIVKITEWPDKAKNPIGQVIDILGKAGDNTTEMHAILAEFGLPYVYPKAVETAADKIPAEITPEEIAKREDFRKVTTFTIDPKDAKDFDDALSIRSIKNGLWEVGVHITDVTHYVKEGGIIDKEAEKRATSVYLVDRTIPMLPERLCNFICSLRPNEEKLAFSVIFDITEKGEIKDSRIAHTVINSDRRFTYEEAQQIIETKEGDYKEEVLMLDTIAKALREKRFAAGAINFDRYEVKFEIDEKGKPISVYFKESKDANKLVEEFMLLANKTVAEKIGRVPKNKKPKVLPYRIHDLPDPEKLENLSQFIARFGYKVRTSGTKTDISKSINHLLDDIHGKKEENLIETVSIRAMQKARYSTHNIGHYGLAFDYYTHFTSPIRRFPDMMVHRLVTKYMDGGRSVSEAKYEDLCDHSSNMEQIAANAERASIKYKQVEFMSERLGQIYDGVISGVTEWGLYVELNENKCEGLVPVRDLDDDYYEFDEKNYCLRGRRKNRTYSLGDAITVRVARANLEKKQLDFELIEK
;
A
#
# COMPACT_ATOMS: atom_id res chain seq x y z
N MET A 1 8.67 4.86 -25.46
CA MET A 1 7.94 4.06 -24.44
C MET A 1 7.32 5.03 -23.44
N ASN A 2 6.34 4.57 -22.66
CA ASN A 2 5.76 5.40 -21.61
C ASN A 2 6.85 5.85 -20.63
N ASN A 3 6.78 7.12 -20.16
CA ASN A 3 7.72 7.76 -19.26
C ASN A 3 9.15 7.99 -19.81
N ASP A 4 9.43 7.73 -21.10
CA ASP A 4 10.68 8.16 -21.72
C ASP A 4 10.77 9.69 -21.71
N LYS A 5 11.95 10.23 -21.42
CA LYS A 5 12.24 11.66 -21.58
C LYS A 5 12.62 11.92 -23.01
N VAL A 6 11.80 12.70 -23.71
CA VAL A 6 11.90 12.88 -25.14
C VAL A 6 11.96 14.35 -25.52
N LYS A 7 12.59 14.63 -26.65
CA LYS A 7 12.54 15.93 -27.32
C LYS A 7 11.44 15.89 -28.38
N ILE A 8 10.52 16.82 -28.34
CA ILE A 8 9.38 16.89 -29.26
C ILE A 8 9.47 18.15 -30.13
N THR A 9 8.98 18.04 -31.35
CA THR A 9 8.68 19.18 -32.22
C THR A 9 7.17 19.33 -32.31
N PHE A 10 6.65 20.52 -32.03
CA PHE A 10 5.23 20.80 -32.18
C PHE A 10 4.88 21.10 -33.64
N TYR A 11 3.79 20.52 -34.12
CA TYR A 11 3.17 20.93 -35.38
C TYR A 11 2.51 22.29 -35.24
N ALA A 12 2.31 22.99 -36.38
CA ALA A 12 1.59 24.26 -36.38
C ALA A 12 0.18 24.09 -35.83
N LYS A 13 -0.15 24.87 -34.78
CA LYS A 13 -1.43 24.78 -34.07
C LYS A 13 -2.60 25.05 -35.04
N ARG A 14 -3.46 24.06 -35.25
CA ARG A 14 -4.72 24.21 -36.00
C ARG A 14 -5.81 24.75 -35.06
N LYS A 15 -6.66 25.66 -35.62
CA LYS A 15 -7.76 26.27 -34.85
C LYS A 15 -8.70 25.16 -34.35
N ASN A 16 -9.01 25.11 -33.07
CA ASN A 16 -9.87 24.11 -32.39
C ASN A 16 -9.35 22.67 -32.32
N ARG A 17 -8.03 22.44 -32.35
CA ARG A 17 -7.43 21.14 -32.03
C ARG A 17 -6.41 21.29 -30.90
N GLU A 18 -6.22 20.22 -30.15
CA GLU A 18 -5.13 20.12 -29.18
C GLU A 18 -3.78 20.24 -29.88
N ALA A 19 -2.73 20.59 -29.11
CA ALA A 19 -1.39 20.68 -29.64
C ALA A 19 -0.86 19.28 -29.99
N GLU A 20 -0.52 19.03 -31.24
CA GLU A 20 0.08 17.80 -31.74
C GLU A 20 1.59 18.02 -31.96
N GLY A 21 2.38 16.99 -31.73
CA GLY A 21 3.83 17.03 -31.94
C GLY A 21 4.41 15.66 -32.28
N GLU A 22 5.65 15.67 -32.76
CA GLU A 22 6.41 14.46 -33.08
C GLU A 22 7.62 14.33 -32.17
N VAL A 23 7.88 13.11 -31.69
CA VAL A 23 9.10 12.79 -30.95
C VAL A 23 10.27 12.73 -31.93
N ILE A 24 11.22 13.66 -31.81
CA ILE A 24 12.40 13.74 -32.69
C ILE A 24 13.64 13.09 -32.10
N GLU A 25 13.69 12.94 -30.77
CA GLU A 25 14.84 12.37 -30.09
C GLU A 25 14.41 11.80 -28.74
N ILE A 26 14.96 10.65 -28.35
CA ILE A 26 14.82 10.08 -27.02
C ILE A 26 16.04 10.45 -26.23
N LEU A 27 15.85 11.32 -25.21
CA LEU A 27 16.95 11.82 -24.39
C LEU A 27 17.35 10.83 -23.31
N GLU A 28 16.33 10.14 -22.74
CA GLU A 28 16.53 9.18 -21.66
C GLU A 28 15.40 8.13 -21.71
N ARG A 29 15.77 6.85 -21.63
CA ARG A 29 14.80 5.76 -21.54
C ARG A 29 14.35 5.60 -20.09
N ALA A 30 13.06 5.52 -19.87
CA ALA A 30 12.49 5.28 -18.54
C ALA A 30 12.83 3.88 -18.03
N ASN A 31 12.93 2.90 -18.93
CA ASN A 31 13.26 1.52 -18.59
C ASN A 31 14.11 0.89 -19.69
N ASP A 32 15.21 0.26 -19.30
CA ASP A 32 16.10 -0.51 -20.18
C ASP A 32 16.10 -2.02 -19.83
N THR A 33 15.36 -2.40 -18.77
CA THR A 33 15.34 -3.75 -18.23
C THR A 33 13.94 -4.32 -18.30
N PHE A 34 13.80 -5.55 -18.81
CA PHE A 34 12.53 -6.21 -19.05
C PHE A 34 12.52 -7.64 -18.54
N VAL A 35 11.36 -8.09 -18.11
CA VAL A 35 11.11 -9.47 -17.67
C VAL A 35 10.25 -10.17 -18.74
N GLY A 36 10.52 -11.43 -18.98
CA GLY A 36 9.76 -12.25 -19.92
C GLY A 36 10.22 -13.69 -19.94
N THR A 37 9.67 -14.46 -20.85
CA THR A 37 9.99 -15.88 -21.04
C THR A 37 10.96 -16.04 -22.20
N LEU A 38 12.00 -16.86 -22.01
CA LEU A 38 13.00 -17.13 -23.04
C LEU A 38 12.49 -18.14 -24.05
N GLU A 39 12.62 -17.82 -25.33
CA GLU A 39 12.53 -18.76 -26.46
C GLU A 39 13.89 -18.91 -27.12
N VAL A 40 14.52 -20.08 -26.93
CA VAL A 40 15.91 -20.31 -27.34
C VAL A 40 15.97 -21.12 -28.63
N ALA A 41 16.58 -20.54 -29.66
CA ALA A 41 16.94 -21.20 -30.91
C ALA A 41 18.40 -21.71 -30.91
N LYS A 42 18.84 -22.32 -32.01
CA LYS A 42 20.22 -22.88 -32.12
C LYS A 42 21.33 -21.82 -31.95
N SER A 43 21.13 -20.61 -32.48
CA SER A 43 22.17 -19.55 -32.55
C SER A 43 21.79 -18.24 -31.85
N TYR A 44 20.56 -18.10 -31.39
CA TYR A 44 20.04 -16.90 -30.73
C TYR A 44 18.87 -17.26 -29.79
N ALA A 45 18.36 -16.29 -29.06
CA ALA A 45 17.13 -16.40 -28.30
C ALA A 45 16.29 -15.12 -28.44
N PHE A 46 15.02 -15.20 -28.11
CA PHE A 46 14.17 -14.07 -27.84
C PHE A 46 13.69 -14.05 -26.39
N LEU A 47 13.59 -12.87 -25.82
CA LEU A 47 12.76 -12.66 -24.63
C LEU A 47 11.38 -12.23 -25.12
N VAL A 48 10.40 -13.09 -24.90
CA VAL A 48 8.99 -12.78 -25.12
C VAL A 48 8.49 -12.02 -23.92
N THR A 49 8.22 -10.73 -24.07
CA THR A 49 7.76 -9.87 -22.97
C THR A 49 6.26 -9.95 -22.83
N GLU A 50 5.78 -10.03 -21.59
CA GLU A 50 4.35 -10.04 -21.26
C GLU A 50 3.75 -8.64 -21.35
N ASN A 51 4.60 -7.64 -21.20
CA ASN A 51 4.21 -6.23 -21.17
C ASN A 51 4.19 -5.67 -22.60
N ARG A 52 3.03 -5.16 -23.03
CA ARG A 52 2.82 -4.54 -24.36
C ARG A 52 3.55 -3.19 -24.54
N THR A 53 4.37 -2.77 -23.59
CA THR A 53 5.21 -1.57 -23.74
C THR A 53 6.27 -1.71 -24.83
N LEU A 54 6.66 -2.92 -25.18
CA LEU A 54 7.48 -3.23 -26.33
C LEU A 54 6.63 -3.80 -27.47
N ALA A 55 6.76 -3.20 -28.65
CA ALA A 55 6.06 -3.68 -29.84
C ALA A 55 6.63 -5.01 -30.38
N ASN A 56 7.89 -5.33 -30.04
CA ASN A 56 8.60 -6.51 -30.52
C ASN A 56 9.42 -7.14 -29.39
N ASP A 57 9.61 -8.46 -29.48
CA ASP A 57 10.43 -9.22 -28.54
C ASP A 57 11.91 -8.78 -28.56
N ILE A 58 12.63 -9.03 -27.49
CA ILE A 58 14.04 -8.64 -27.36
C ILE A 58 14.91 -9.77 -27.92
N PHE A 59 15.71 -9.46 -28.93
CA PHE A 59 16.69 -10.38 -29.50
C PHE A 59 17.90 -10.54 -28.56
N ILE A 60 18.32 -11.78 -28.30
CA ILE A 60 19.44 -12.09 -27.39
C ILE A 60 20.46 -12.92 -28.16
N PRO A 61 21.67 -12.42 -28.40
CA PRO A 61 22.78 -13.21 -28.92
C PRO A 61 23.11 -14.37 -27.98
N LYS A 62 23.55 -15.51 -28.53
CA LYS A 62 23.80 -16.72 -27.78
C LYS A 62 24.85 -16.57 -26.65
N ASP A 63 25.86 -15.78 -26.89
CA ASP A 63 26.92 -15.43 -25.92
C ASP A 63 26.41 -14.59 -24.75
N LYS A 64 25.27 -13.89 -24.93
CA LYS A 64 24.61 -13.04 -23.91
C LYS A 64 23.44 -13.75 -23.19
N LEU A 65 23.23 -15.05 -23.43
CA LEU A 65 22.08 -15.81 -22.89
C LEU A 65 22.29 -16.31 -21.44
N LYS A 66 23.51 -16.29 -20.89
CA LYS A 66 23.80 -16.72 -19.51
C LYS A 66 23.37 -18.16 -19.17
N GLY A 67 23.26 -19.05 -20.17
CA GLY A 67 22.84 -20.43 -19.98
C GLY A 67 21.33 -20.64 -19.84
N GLY A 68 20.51 -19.62 -20.10
CA GLY A 68 19.05 -19.70 -20.09
C GLY A 68 18.52 -20.71 -21.12
N LYS A 69 17.39 -21.32 -20.82
CA LYS A 69 16.72 -22.33 -21.66
C LYS A 69 15.32 -21.84 -22.03
N THR A 70 14.76 -22.44 -23.09
CA THR A 70 13.37 -22.19 -23.46
C THR A 70 12.42 -22.50 -22.29
N GLY A 71 11.52 -21.56 -22.01
CA GLY A 71 10.58 -21.63 -20.89
C GLY A 71 11.12 -21.09 -19.57
N ASP A 72 12.37 -20.60 -19.51
CA ASP A 72 12.86 -19.90 -18.34
C ASP A 72 12.39 -18.45 -18.33
N LYS A 73 11.96 -17.94 -17.17
CA LYS A 73 11.77 -16.52 -16.92
C LYS A 73 13.11 -15.85 -16.70
N ALA A 74 13.36 -14.75 -17.37
CA ALA A 74 14.61 -14.02 -17.26
C ALA A 74 14.43 -12.51 -17.20
N ILE A 75 15.41 -11.86 -16.60
CA ILE A 75 15.57 -10.41 -16.63
C ILE A 75 16.59 -10.09 -17.73
N VAL A 76 16.21 -9.25 -18.69
CA VAL A 76 17.04 -8.85 -19.83
C VAL A 76 17.19 -7.35 -19.85
N LYS A 77 18.43 -6.88 -19.95
CA LYS A 77 18.75 -5.48 -20.20
C LYS A 77 18.93 -5.25 -21.69
N ILE A 78 18.26 -4.26 -22.25
CA ILE A 78 18.49 -3.82 -23.61
C ILE A 78 19.85 -3.12 -23.69
N THR A 79 20.69 -3.58 -24.59
CA THR A 79 22.03 -3.02 -24.83
C THR A 79 22.09 -2.15 -26.07
N GLU A 80 21.17 -2.38 -27.02
CA GLU A 80 21.16 -1.67 -28.30
C GLU A 80 19.75 -1.55 -28.86
N TRP A 81 19.44 -0.41 -29.48
CA TRP A 81 18.24 -0.13 -30.24
C TRP A 81 18.64 0.14 -31.68
N PRO A 82 18.70 -0.88 -32.54
CA PRO A 82 19.20 -0.68 -33.90
C PRO A 82 18.18 0.07 -34.77
N ASP A 83 18.62 1.07 -35.52
CA ASP A 83 17.76 1.92 -36.36
C ASP A 83 17.04 1.15 -37.47
N LYS A 84 17.62 0.04 -37.93
CA LYS A 84 17.11 -0.74 -39.08
C LYS A 84 16.49 -2.08 -38.70
N ALA A 85 16.64 -2.56 -37.49
CA ALA A 85 16.07 -3.83 -37.02
C ALA A 85 14.80 -3.58 -36.19
N LYS A 86 13.81 -4.48 -36.35
CA LYS A 86 12.55 -4.40 -35.61
C LYS A 86 12.72 -4.69 -34.10
N ASN A 87 13.68 -5.56 -33.75
CA ASN A 87 13.85 -6.07 -32.41
C ASN A 87 15.03 -5.36 -31.73
N PRO A 88 14.85 -4.86 -30.49
CA PRO A 88 15.98 -4.40 -29.69
C PRO A 88 16.89 -5.58 -29.33
N ILE A 89 18.17 -5.29 -29.10
CA ILE A 89 19.17 -6.29 -28.70
C ILE A 89 19.38 -6.20 -27.20
N GLY A 90 19.34 -7.33 -26.52
CA GLY A 90 19.51 -7.42 -25.08
C GLY A 90 20.49 -8.48 -24.61
N GLN A 91 20.79 -8.43 -23.32
CA GLN A 91 21.53 -9.46 -22.63
C GLN A 91 20.79 -9.90 -21.37
N VAL A 92 20.84 -11.19 -21.07
CA VAL A 92 20.29 -11.73 -19.83
C VAL A 92 21.12 -11.23 -18.64
N ILE A 93 20.43 -10.57 -17.68
CA ILE A 93 21.04 -10.15 -16.42
C ILE A 93 20.89 -11.26 -15.38
N ASP A 94 19.69 -11.86 -15.31
CA ASP A 94 19.39 -12.91 -14.35
C ASP A 94 18.36 -13.89 -14.90
N ILE A 95 18.42 -15.14 -14.42
CA ILE A 95 17.44 -16.19 -14.73
C ILE A 95 16.70 -16.50 -13.44
N LEU A 96 15.39 -16.21 -13.42
CA LEU A 96 14.56 -16.32 -12.23
C LEU A 96 14.12 -17.76 -11.94
N GLY A 97 14.03 -18.59 -12.96
CA GLY A 97 13.57 -19.97 -12.88
C GLY A 97 12.62 -20.34 -14.01
N LYS A 98 11.87 -21.41 -13.85
CA LYS A 98 10.87 -21.83 -14.86
C LYS A 98 9.60 -21.02 -14.79
N ALA A 99 9.07 -20.62 -15.95
CA ALA A 99 7.76 -19.97 -16.04
C ALA A 99 6.67 -20.89 -15.46
N GLY A 100 5.76 -20.32 -14.69
CA GLY A 100 4.68 -21.00 -13.98
C GLY A 100 5.04 -21.49 -12.58
N ASP A 101 6.33 -21.51 -12.17
CA ASP A 101 6.68 -21.76 -10.78
C ASP A 101 6.35 -20.55 -9.91
N ASN A 102 5.62 -20.74 -8.82
CA ASN A 102 5.16 -19.65 -7.96
C ASN A 102 6.28 -18.69 -7.54
N THR A 103 7.40 -19.21 -7.06
CA THR A 103 8.55 -18.36 -6.65
C THR A 103 9.11 -17.57 -7.82
N THR A 104 9.21 -18.19 -9.00
CA THR A 104 9.68 -17.53 -10.22
C THR A 104 8.75 -16.40 -10.62
N GLU A 105 7.43 -16.62 -10.59
CA GLU A 105 6.45 -15.59 -10.96
C GLU A 105 6.42 -14.43 -9.97
N MET A 106 6.55 -14.69 -8.66
CA MET A 106 6.64 -13.63 -7.65
C MET A 106 7.93 -12.79 -7.82
N HIS A 107 9.07 -13.43 -8.10
CA HIS A 107 10.31 -12.71 -8.41
C HIS A 107 10.21 -11.94 -9.74
N ALA A 108 9.51 -12.48 -10.72
CA ALA A 108 9.25 -11.81 -12.00
C ALA A 108 8.42 -10.53 -11.80
N ILE A 109 7.37 -10.59 -10.97
CA ILE A 109 6.57 -9.41 -10.61
C ILE A 109 7.45 -8.35 -9.93
N LEU A 110 8.25 -8.72 -8.93
CA LEU A 110 9.15 -7.75 -8.28
C LEU A 110 10.12 -7.11 -9.26
N ALA A 111 10.75 -7.91 -10.12
CA ALA A 111 11.68 -7.43 -11.13
C ALA A 111 11.02 -6.54 -12.19
N GLU A 112 9.77 -6.82 -12.59
CA GLU A 112 8.97 -6.01 -13.52
C GLU A 112 8.76 -4.58 -12.99
N PHE A 113 8.60 -4.44 -11.67
CA PHE A 113 8.48 -3.14 -11.00
C PHE A 113 9.83 -2.56 -10.53
N GLY A 114 10.96 -3.20 -10.86
CA GLY A 114 12.29 -2.74 -10.44
C GLY A 114 12.55 -2.89 -8.94
N LEU A 115 11.77 -3.73 -8.25
CA LEU A 115 11.92 -3.99 -6.83
C LEU A 115 12.96 -5.08 -6.56
N PRO A 116 13.82 -4.93 -5.55
CA PRO A 116 14.79 -5.94 -5.18
C PRO A 116 14.09 -7.14 -4.51
N TYR A 117 14.41 -8.35 -4.95
CA TYR A 117 13.88 -9.61 -4.42
C TYR A 117 14.89 -10.41 -3.58
N VAL A 118 16.12 -9.96 -3.52
CA VAL A 118 17.19 -10.52 -2.67
C VAL A 118 17.97 -9.42 -1.96
N TYR A 119 18.61 -9.74 -0.84
CA TYR A 119 19.52 -8.84 -0.17
C TYR A 119 20.95 -9.00 -0.70
N PRO A 120 21.71 -7.88 -0.83
CA PRO A 120 23.15 -7.98 -1.01
C PRO A 120 23.78 -8.70 0.19
N LYS A 121 24.64 -9.70 -0.07
CA LYS A 121 25.29 -10.50 0.99
C LYS A 121 26.04 -9.64 2.03
N ALA A 122 26.58 -8.49 1.61
CA ALA A 122 27.25 -7.58 2.51
C ALA A 122 26.30 -6.94 3.53
N VAL A 123 25.02 -6.71 3.15
CA VAL A 123 23.98 -6.17 4.04
C VAL A 123 23.58 -7.22 5.08
N GLU A 124 23.37 -8.47 4.65
CA GLU A 124 23.06 -9.59 5.55
C GLU A 124 24.20 -9.80 6.55
N THR A 125 25.45 -9.85 6.05
CA THR A 125 26.64 -10.01 6.92
C THR A 125 26.77 -8.85 7.92
N ALA A 126 26.38 -7.63 7.56
CA ALA A 126 26.39 -6.49 8.47
C ALA A 126 25.29 -6.62 9.54
N ALA A 127 24.11 -7.10 9.16
CA ALA A 127 23.03 -7.36 10.10
C ALA A 127 23.37 -8.48 11.11
N ASP A 128 24.06 -9.53 10.64
CA ASP A 128 24.49 -10.64 11.50
C ASP A 128 25.48 -10.22 12.60
N LYS A 129 26.22 -9.14 12.39
CA LYS A 129 27.17 -8.59 13.37
C LYS A 129 26.52 -7.72 14.44
N ILE A 130 25.25 -7.34 14.28
CA ILE A 130 24.56 -6.51 15.26
C ILE A 130 24.27 -7.37 16.50
N PRO A 131 24.73 -6.96 17.71
CA PRO A 131 24.44 -7.67 18.94
C PRO A 131 22.95 -7.58 19.28
N ALA A 132 22.37 -8.68 19.73
CA ALA A 132 20.98 -8.72 20.19
C ALA A 132 20.88 -8.32 21.67
N GLU A 133 21.98 -8.41 22.43
CA GLU A 133 22.03 -8.12 23.85
C GLU A 133 21.93 -6.61 24.11
N ILE A 134 21.10 -6.22 25.06
CA ILE A 134 20.95 -4.85 25.50
C ILE A 134 21.82 -4.64 26.72
N THR A 135 22.73 -3.67 26.69
CA THR A 135 23.64 -3.43 27.80
C THR A 135 22.96 -2.70 28.97
N PRO A 136 23.40 -2.94 30.22
CA PRO A 136 22.87 -2.21 31.38
C PRO A 136 22.99 -0.68 31.25
N GLU A 137 24.06 -0.19 30.61
CA GLU A 137 24.30 1.23 30.39
C GLU A 137 23.25 1.82 29.41
N GLU A 138 22.79 1.03 28.44
CA GLU A 138 21.73 1.47 27.53
C GLU A 138 20.37 1.49 28.24
N ILE A 139 20.08 0.48 29.06
CA ILE A 139 18.87 0.44 29.89
C ILE A 139 18.80 1.65 30.82
N ALA A 140 19.91 1.99 31.47
CA ALA A 140 19.98 3.12 32.43
C ALA A 140 19.68 4.50 31.81
N LYS A 141 19.79 4.64 30.49
CA LYS A 141 19.47 5.89 29.75
C LYS A 141 18.00 6.03 29.38
N ARG A 142 17.19 4.98 29.59
CA ARG A 142 15.82 4.88 29.10
C ARG A 142 14.80 4.87 30.23
N GLU A 143 13.57 5.28 29.96
CA GLU A 143 12.47 5.05 30.89
C GLU A 143 12.15 3.55 30.95
N ASP A 144 12.05 3.01 32.17
CA ASP A 144 11.85 1.57 32.39
C ASP A 144 10.37 1.21 32.48
N PHE A 145 9.87 0.55 31.44
CA PHE A 145 8.50 0.04 31.33
C PHE A 145 8.42 -1.49 31.46
N ARG A 146 9.50 -2.18 31.80
CA ARG A 146 9.55 -3.66 31.88
C ARG A 146 8.59 -4.29 32.90
N LYS A 147 8.08 -3.49 33.84
CA LYS A 147 7.12 -3.91 34.88
C LYS A 147 5.72 -3.37 34.65
N VAL A 148 5.47 -2.70 33.56
CA VAL A 148 4.15 -2.19 33.18
C VAL A 148 3.52 -3.19 32.21
N THR A 149 2.28 -3.60 32.48
CA THR A 149 1.54 -4.50 31.60
C THR A 149 1.60 -4.02 30.16
N THR A 150 2.23 -4.81 29.30
CA THR A 150 2.51 -4.47 27.91
C THR A 150 2.24 -5.67 27.02
N PHE A 151 1.59 -5.47 25.89
CA PHE A 151 1.33 -6.54 24.92
C PHE A 151 1.27 -6.01 23.49
N THR A 152 1.44 -6.92 22.52
CA THR A 152 1.23 -6.64 21.10
C THR A 152 -0.07 -7.26 20.62
N ILE A 153 -0.68 -6.70 19.55
CA ILE A 153 -1.88 -7.23 18.88
C ILE A 153 -1.62 -7.21 17.38
N ASP A 154 -1.42 -8.38 16.78
CA ASP A 154 -0.91 -8.52 15.42
C ASP A 154 -1.63 -9.61 14.62
N PRO A 155 -1.46 -9.67 13.27
CA PRO A 155 -1.88 -10.79 12.46
C PRO A 155 -1.24 -12.10 12.95
N LYS A 156 -1.96 -13.23 12.81
CA LYS A 156 -1.51 -14.55 13.28
C LYS A 156 -0.13 -14.96 12.75
N ASP A 157 0.18 -14.60 11.52
CA ASP A 157 1.41 -14.94 10.78
C ASP A 157 2.51 -13.89 10.90
N ALA A 158 2.28 -12.75 11.56
CA ALA A 158 3.27 -11.70 11.77
C ALA A 158 4.43 -12.18 12.65
N LYS A 159 5.64 -11.71 12.32
CA LYS A 159 6.90 -11.95 13.06
C LYS A 159 7.63 -10.65 13.41
N ASP A 160 7.29 -9.58 12.74
CA ASP A 160 7.89 -8.23 12.79
C ASP A 160 6.99 -7.28 13.58
N PHE A 161 6.99 -7.45 14.91
CA PHE A 161 6.14 -6.63 15.79
C PHE A 161 6.75 -5.24 15.95
N ASP A 162 6.20 -4.27 15.20
CA ASP A 162 6.63 -2.87 15.23
C ASP A 162 6.18 -2.14 16.51
N ASP A 163 5.01 -2.48 17.05
CA ASP A 163 4.33 -1.75 18.11
C ASP A 163 3.81 -2.64 19.24
N ALA A 164 3.78 -2.06 20.42
CA ALA A 164 3.17 -2.63 21.63
C ALA A 164 2.42 -1.55 22.40
N LEU A 165 1.37 -1.95 23.11
CA LEU A 165 0.58 -1.07 23.97
C LEU A 165 0.81 -1.44 25.44
N SER A 166 1.06 -0.45 26.28
CA SER A 166 1.03 -0.62 27.73
C SER A 166 -0.07 0.22 28.36
N ILE A 167 -0.61 -0.24 29.48
CA ILE A 167 -1.63 0.49 30.22
C ILE A 167 -1.50 0.25 31.70
N ARG A 168 -1.63 1.32 32.49
CA ARG A 168 -1.79 1.24 33.95
C ARG A 168 -2.66 2.39 34.47
N SER A 169 -3.40 2.12 35.53
CA SER A 169 -4.14 3.17 36.24
C SER A 169 -3.18 4.08 37.01
N ILE A 170 -3.42 5.38 36.92
CA ILE A 170 -2.70 6.41 37.71
C ILE A 170 -3.67 7.24 38.52
N LYS A 171 -3.16 8.20 39.32
CA LYS A 171 -4.00 9.03 40.20
C LYS A 171 -5.08 9.80 39.44
N ASN A 172 -6.17 10.15 40.12
CA ASN A 172 -7.26 11.01 39.64
C ASN A 172 -8.12 10.39 38.50
N GLY A 173 -8.22 9.06 38.45
CA GLY A 173 -9.03 8.38 37.42
C GLY A 173 -8.45 8.48 36.02
N LEU A 174 -7.15 8.72 35.90
CA LEU A 174 -6.41 8.72 34.64
C LEU A 174 -5.75 7.36 34.38
N TRP A 175 -5.52 7.10 33.11
CA TRP A 175 -4.76 5.96 32.63
C TRP A 175 -3.47 6.47 31.98
N GLU A 176 -2.33 5.88 32.35
CA GLU A 176 -1.11 6.03 31.56
C GLU A 176 -1.11 4.96 30.49
N VAL A 177 -1.18 5.38 29.22
CA VAL A 177 -1.11 4.50 28.07
C VAL A 177 0.18 4.77 27.30
N GLY A 178 1.00 3.75 27.15
CA GLY A 178 2.22 3.78 26.34
C GLY A 178 1.98 3.18 24.96
N VAL A 179 2.35 3.91 23.90
CA VAL A 179 2.49 3.41 22.54
C VAL A 179 3.98 3.24 22.31
N HIS A 180 4.44 2.00 22.35
CA HIS A 180 5.84 1.63 22.26
C HIS A 180 6.17 1.14 20.86
N ILE A 181 7.06 1.83 20.18
CA ILE A 181 7.50 1.50 18.84
C ILE A 181 8.94 1.00 18.89
N THR A 182 9.25 -0.07 18.21
CA THR A 182 10.61 -0.60 18.19
C THR A 182 11.63 0.47 17.80
N ASP A 183 12.74 0.57 18.55
CA ASP A 183 13.79 1.55 18.28
C ASP A 183 14.80 1.04 17.25
N VAL A 184 14.33 0.90 16.00
CA VAL A 184 15.17 0.45 14.86
C VAL A 184 16.41 1.31 14.70
N THR A 185 16.30 2.62 14.95
CA THR A 185 17.39 3.58 14.73
C THR A 185 18.51 3.48 15.75
N HIS A 186 18.27 2.78 16.86
CA HIS A 186 19.33 2.37 17.77
C HIS A 186 20.30 1.40 17.09
N TYR A 187 19.78 0.44 16.34
CA TYR A 187 20.54 -0.64 15.69
C TYR A 187 21.03 -0.24 14.28
N VAL A 188 20.21 0.47 13.51
CA VAL A 188 20.51 0.88 12.14
C VAL A 188 21.01 2.32 12.11
N LYS A 189 22.33 2.47 12.07
CA LYS A 189 22.96 3.80 12.09
C LYS A 189 22.86 4.50 10.73
N GLU A 190 22.55 5.81 10.78
CA GLU A 190 22.43 6.67 9.58
C GLU A 190 23.70 6.59 8.72
N GLY A 191 23.53 6.42 7.40
CA GLY A 191 24.60 6.32 6.42
C GLY A 191 25.35 4.97 6.40
N GLY A 192 24.99 4.02 7.27
CA GLY A 192 25.53 2.66 7.25
C GLY A 192 25.03 1.84 6.05
N ILE A 193 25.62 0.65 5.84
CA ILE A 193 25.27 -0.20 4.70
C ILE A 193 23.81 -0.68 4.75
N ILE A 194 23.29 -0.99 5.94
CA ILE A 194 21.90 -1.42 6.16
C ILE A 194 20.97 -0.23 5.92
N ASP A 195 21.33 0.95 6.40
CA ASP A 195 20.55 2.17 6.22
C ASP A 195 20.39 2.57 4.75
N LYS A 196 21.49 2.50 3.99
CA LYS A 196 21.48 2.77 2.54
C LYS A 196 20.60 1.78 1.78
N GLU A 197 20.59 0.51 2.19
CA GLU A 197 19.68 -0.47 1.58
C GLU A 197 18.23 -0.21 1.99
N ALA A 198 17.97 0.16 3.25
CA ALA A 198 16.64 0.55 3.72
C ALA A 198 16.12 1.82 3.01
N GLU A 199 16.98 2.83 2.83
CA GLU A 199 16.67 4.03 2.05
C GLU A 199 16.29 3.67 0.61
N LYS A 200 17.09 2.82 -0.05
CA LYS A 200 16.84 2.36 -1.42
C LYS A 200 15.51 1.63 -1.55
N ARG A 201 15.17 0.75 -0.61
CA ARG A 201 13.90 0.00 -0.59
C ARG A 201 12.73 0.88 -0.19
N ALA A 202 12.94 1.79 0.72
CA ALA A 202 12.01 2.72 1.36
C ALA A 202 10.80 2.08 2.06
N THR A 203 10.36 0.90 1.64
CA THR A 203 9.24 0.17 2.24
C THR A 203 9.38 -1.33 2.07
N SER A 204 8.76 -2.11 2.95
CA SER A 204 8.52 -3.54 2.73
C SER A 204 7.47 -3.73 1.65
N VAL A 205 7.55 -4.86 0.91
CA VAL A 205 6.61 -5.21 -0.17
C VAL A 205 5.86 -6.47 0.23
N TYR A 206 4.54 -6.41 0.23
CA TYR A 206 3.65 -7.50 0.63
C TYR A 206 3.04 -8.14 -0.62
N LEU A 207 3.51 -9.33 -0.98
CA LEU A 207 2.88 -10.14 -2.01
C LEU A 207 1.88 -11.11 -1.36
N VAL A 208 1.07 -11.79 -2.16
CA VAL A 208 0.03 -12.68 -1.63
C VAL A 208 0.61 -13.81 -0.75
N ASP A 209 1.78 -14.33 -1.11
CA ASP A 209 2.40 -15.50 -0.47
C ASP A 209 3.64 -15.19 0.39
N ARG A 210 4.17 -13.98 0.29
CA ARG A 210 5.41 -13.59 0.99
C ARG A 210 5.55 -12.09 1.18
N THR A 211 6.36 -11.74 2.17
CA THR A 211 6.81 -10.36 2.37
C THR A 211 8.28 -10.23 1.96
N ILE A 212 8.60 -9.18 1.20
CA ILE A 212 9.97 -8.76 0.95
C ILE A 212 10.27 -7.62 1.91
N PRO A 213 10.99 -7.86 3.01
CA PRO A 213 11.13 -6.87 4.06
C PRO A 213 12.07 -5.72 3.66
N MET A 214 11.87 -4.54 4.24
CA MET A 214 12.76 -3.39 4.07
C MET A 214 14.11 -3.60 4.77
N LEU A 215 14.09 -4.25 5.92
CA LEU A 215 15.28 -4.58 6.72
C LEU A 215 15.58 -6.08 6.65
N PRO A 216 16.85 -6.52 6.80
CA PRO A 216 17.19 -7.94 6.90
C PRO A 216 16.38 -8.66 7.99
N GLU A 217 16.01 -9.94 7.74
CA GLU A 217 15.16 -10.72 8.64
C GLU A 217 15.69 -10.80 10.08
N ARG A 218 17.00 -10.85 10.26
CA ARG A 218 17.62 -10.81 11.59
C ARG A 218 17.20 -9.56 12.39
N LEU A 219 17.03 -8.43 11.72
CA LEU A 219 16.56 -7.21 12.38
C LEU A 219 15.04 -7.21 12.53
N CYS A 220 14.31 -7.39 11.43
CA CYS A 220 12.86 -7.22 11.47
C CYS A 220 12.14 -8.30 12.28
N ASN A 221 12.57 -9.57 12.23
CA ASN A 221 11.88 -10.67 12.89
C ASN A 221 12.42 -11.02 14.29
N PHE A 222 13.62 -10.51 14.67
CA PHE A 222 14.28 -10.87 15.92
C PHE A 222 14.71 -9.68 16.75
N ILE A 223 15.75 -8.94 16.33
CA ILE A 223 16.37 -7.90 17.17
C ILE A 223 15.38 -6.77 17.46
N CYS A 224 14.74 -6.24 16.41
CA CYS A 224 13.82 -5.11 16.51
C CYS A 224 12.39 -5.54 16.89
N SER A 225 11.95 -6.74 16.54
CA SER A 225 10.59 -7.22 16.83
C SER A 225 10.31 -7.23 18.33
N LEU A 226 9.20 -6.61 18.77
CA LEU A 226 8.77 -6.51 20.17
C LEU A 226 8.17 -7.84 20.67
N ARG A 227 8.96 -8.90 20.63
CA ARG A 227 8.55 -10.27 20.94
C ARG A 227 8.20 -10.42 22.43
N PRO A 228 7.21 -11.26 22.77
CA PRO A 228 6.80 -11.46 24.16
C PRO A 228 7.90 -12.11 25.01
N ASN A 229 7.97 -11.74 26.28
CA ASN A 229 8.93 -12.22 27.27
C ASN A 229 10.41 -11.93 26.93
N GLU A 230 10.65 -10.88 26.15
CA GLU A 230 11.98 -10.39 25.81
C GLU A 230 12.09 -8.91 26.11
N GLU A 231 13.23 -8.49 26.72
CA GLU A 231 13.52 -7.06 26.86
C GLU A 231 13.80 -6.45 25.50
N LYS A 232 13.14 -5.34 25.18
CA LYS A 232 13.26 -4.65 23.90
C LYS A 232 13.42 -3.16 24.10
N LEU A 233 14.22 -2.54 23.21
CA LEU A 233 14.35 -1.11 23.13
C LEU A 233 13.21 -0.53 22.29
N ALA A 234 12.54 0.46 22.83
CA ALA A 234 11.45 1.13 22.15
C ALA A 234 11.62 2.66 22.17
N PHE A 235 10.96 3.30 21.23
CA PHE A 235 10.75 4.74 21.19
C PHE A 235 9.27 4.99 21.35
N SER A 236 8.88 5.61 22.44
CA SER A 236 7.50 5.57 22.91
C SER A 236 6.86 6.93 22.99
N VAL A 237 5.55 6.96 22.75
CA VAL A 237 4.69 8.09 23.07
C VAL A 237 3.78 7.65 24.22
N ILE A 238 3.86 8.35 25.33
CA ILE A 238 3.17 8.00 26.58
C ILE A 238 2.14 9.08 26.87
N PHE A 239 0.93 8.68 27.22
CA PHE A 239 -0.23 9.54 27.39
C PHE A 239 -0.83 9.37 28.79
N ASP A 240 -1.11 10.49 29.45
CA ASP A 240 -2.04 10.54 30.58
C ASP A 240 -3.42 10.86 30.01
N ILE A 241 -4.32 9.86 29.98
CA ILE A 241 -5.58 9.93 29.25
C ILE A 241 -6.76 9.48 30.12
N THR A 242 -7.94 10.08 29.88
CA THR A 242 -9.19 9.63 30.51
C THR A 242 -9.85 8.51 29.69
N GLU A 243 -10.78 7.77 30.31
CA GLU A 243 -11.64 6.77 29.61
C GLU A 243 -12.41 7.40 28.42
N LYS A 244 -12.68 8.70 28.48
CA LYS A 244 -13.33 9.45 27.38
C LYS A 244 -12.35 9.92 26.31
N GLY A 245 -11.10 9.43 26.32
CA GLY A 245 -10.09 9.80 25.32
C GLY A 245 -9.66 11.27 25.41
N GLU A 246 -9.69 11.90 26.60
CA GLU A 246 -9.14 13.24 26.79
C GLU A 246 -7.69 13.13 27.25
N ILE A 247 -6.77 13.64 26.45
CA ILE A 247 -5.34 13.67 26.75
C ILE A 247 -5.07 14.82 27.70
N LYS A 248 -4.55 14.51 28.88
CA LYS A 248 -4.17 15.51 29.89
C LYS A 248 -2.70 15.89 29.77
N ASP A 249 -1.86 14.91 29.49
CA ASP A 249 -0.43 15.13 29.18
C ASP A 249 0.07 14.07 28.21
N SER A 250 1.21 14.35 27.57
CA SER A 250 1.90 13.38 26.73
C SER A 250 3.39 13.65 26.67
N ARG A 251 4.20 12.60 26.63
CA ARG A 251 5.65 12.69 26.45
C ARG A 251 6.17 11.69 25.44
N ILE A 252 7.29 12.02 24.82
CA ILE A 252 8.02 11.14 23.92
C ILE A 252 9.31 10.75 24.62
N ALA A 253 9.63 9.47 24.70
CA ALA A 253 10.80 8.98 25.41
C ALA A 253 11.36 7.70 24.76
N HIS A 254 12.68 7.53 24.84
CA HIS A 254 13.29 6.23 24.64
C HIS A 254 13.00 5.36 25.86
N THR A 255 12.49 4.15 25.66
CA THR A 255 12.06 3.24 26.73
C THR A 255 12.73 1.88 26.59
N VAL A 256 12.70 1.10 27.66
CA VAL A 256 12.92 -0.34 27.64
C VAL A 256 11.63 -1.01 28.12
N ILE A 257 11.14 -1.97 27.35
CA ILE A 257 9.91 -2.70 27.63
C ILE A 257 10.18 -4.20 27.73
N ASN A 258 9.25 -4.93 28.33
CA ASN A 258 9.13 -6.37 28.25
C ASN A 258 7.66 -6.68 27.95
N SER A 259 7.37 -7.17 26.74
CA SER A 259 5.99 -7.51 26.36
C SER A 259 5.57 -8.78 27.09
N ASP A 260 4.45 -8.74 27.83
CA ASP A 260 3.93 -9.87 28.62
C ASP A 260 3.20 -10.89 27.73
N ARG A 261 2.60 -10.42 26.63
CA ARG A 261 1.73 -11.24 25.79
C ARG A 261 1.75 -10.74 24.33
N ARG A 262 1.69 -11.67 23.40
CA ARG A 262 1.34 -11.39 22.01
C ARG A 262 -0.06 -11.91 21.73
N PHE A 263 -0.99 -11.05 21.36
CA PHE A 263 -2.32 -11.40 20.90
C PHE A 263 -2.39 -11.43 19.37
N THR A 264 -3.20 -12.33 18.83
CA THR A 264 -3.72 -12.16 17.49
C THR A 264 -4.92 -11.19 17.51
N TYR A 265 -5.25 -10.57 16.38
CA TYR A 265 -6.46 -9.76 16.28
C TYR A 265 -7.71 -10.54 16.66
N GLU A 266 -7.77 -11.83 16.33
CA GLU A 266 -8.89 -12.73 16.65
C GLU A 266 -9.00 -12.97 18.15
N GLU A 267 -7.89 -13.20 18.86
CA GLU A 267 -7.88 -13.38 20.32
C GLU A 267 -8.30 -12.08 21.03
N ALA A 268 -7.76 -10.93 20.63
CA ALA A 268 -8.15 -9.64 21.20
C ALA A 268 -9.63 -9.32 20.91
N GLN A 269 -10.13 -9.63 19.72
CA GLN A 269 -11.54 -9.47 19.37
C GLN A 269 -12.43 -10.34 20.23
N GLN A 270 -12.05 -11.59 20.48
CA GLN A 270 -12.78 -12.49 21.35
C GLN A 270 -12.89 -11.92 22.77
N ILE A 271 -11.82 -11.35 23.32
CA ILE A 271 -11.84 -10.72 24.65
C ILE A 271 -12.81 -9.52 24.66
N ILE A 272 -12.80 -8.68 23.60
CA ILE A 272 -13.72 -7.54 23.49
C ILE A 272 -15.17 -8.00 23.47
N GLU A 273 -15.48 -9.06 22.75
CA GLU A 273 -16.86 -9.59 22.58
C GLU A 273 -17.35 -10.35 23.82
N THR A 274 -16.51 -11.24 24.38
CA THR A 274 -16.92 -12.13 25.49
C THR A 274 -16.68 -11.52 26.86
N LYS A 275 -15.79 -10.54 26.97
CA LYS A 275 -15.27 -9.96 28.24
C LYS A 275 -14.55 -10.98 29.11
N GLU A 276 -13.96 -11.99 28.49
CA GLU A 276 -13.20 -13.06 29.13
C GLU A 276 -11.85 -13.26 28.43
N GLY A 277 -10.81 -13.64 29.17
CA GLY A 277 -9.48 -13.93 28.64
C GLY A 277 -8.36 -13.25 29.42
N ASP A 278 -7.12 -13.43 28.94
CA ASP A 278 -5.92 -12.85 29.53
C ASP A 278 -5.95 -11.32 29.38
N TYR A 279 -5.53 -10.58 30.41
CA TYR A 279 -5.46 -9.10 30.38
C TYR A 279 -6.77 -8.42 29.94
N LYS A 280 -7.92 -9.04 30.25
CA LYS A 280 -9.24 -8.55 29.81
C LYS A 280 -9.52 -7.11 30.26
N GLU A 281 -9.12 -6.74 31.47
CA GLU A 281 -9.35 -5.39 32.00
C GLU A 281 -8.60 -4.34 31.19
N GLU A 282 -7.35 -4.64 30.86
CA GLU A 282 -6.48 -3.78 30.06
C GLU A 282 -6.98 -3.67 28.61
N VAL A 283 -7.33 -4.80 27.97
CA VAL A 283 -7.85 -4.83 26.59
C VAL A 283 -9.16 -4.07 26.48
N LEU A 284 -10.10 -4.29 27.43
CA LEU A 284 -11.41 -3.61 27.44
C LEU A 284 -11.28 -2.11 27.70
N MET A 285 -10.34 -1.69 28.55
CA MET A 285 -10.09 -0.28 28.79
C MET A 285 -9.48 0.39 27.56
N LEU A 286 -8.49 -0.24 26.92
CA LEU A 286 -7.92 0.26 25.66
C LEU A 286 -8.98 0.35 24.56
N ASP A 287 -9.87 -0.63 24.43
CA ASP A 287 -11.00 -0.60 23.50
C ASP A 287 -11.96 0.57 23.78
N THR A 288 -12.26 0.80 25.06
CA THR A 288 -13.11 1.93 25.48
C THR A 288 -12.49 3.28 25.09
N ILE A 289 -11.20 3.46 25.37
CA ILE A 289 -10.47 4.69 25.04
C ILE A 289 -10.38 4.84 23.51
N ALA A 290 -10.08 3.76 22.76
CA ALA A 290 -9.98 3.79 21.32
C ALA A 290 -11.31 4.17 20.65
N LYS A 291 -12.45 3.63 21.12
CA LYS A 291 -13.79 4.01 20.65
C LYS A 291 -14.06 5.50 20.87
N ALA A 292 -13.73 6.03 22.06
CA ALA A 292 -13.87 7.45 22.34
C ALA A 292 -12.97 8.34 21.46
N LEU A 293 -11.74 7.92 21.17
CA LEU A 293 -10.83 8.62 20.24
C LEU A 293 -11.40 8.61 18.81
N ARG A 294 -11.91 7.47 18.36
CA ARG A 294 -12.52 7.29 17.02
C ARG A 294 -13.75 8.18 16.85
N GLU A 295 -14.65 8.22 17.82
CA GLU A 295 -15.83 9.10 17.81
C GLU A 295 -15.43 10.57 17.65
N LYS A 296 -14.42 11.04 18.41
CA LYS A 296 -13.91 12.41 18.29
C LYS A 296 -13.33 12.69 16.90
N ARG A 297 -12.61 11.74 16.32
CA ARG A 297 -12.02 11.87 15.00
C ARG A 297 -13.08 12.00 13.91
N PHE A 298 -14.13 11.18 13.94
CA PHE A 298 -15.24 11.28 13.00
C PHE A 298 -16.07 12.56 13.21
N ALA A 299 -16.30 12.97 14.45
CA ALA A 299 -16.95 14.25 14.74
C ALA A 299 -16.16 15.45 14.18
N ALA A 300 -14.82 15.34 14.13
CA ALA A 300 -13.94 16.33 13.50
C ALA A 300 -13.96 16.29 11.96
N GLY A 301 -14.53 15.24 11.34
CA GLY A 301 -14.68 15.11 9.90
C GLY A 301 -13.72 14.10 9.24
N ALA A 302 -13.15 13.16 9.97
CA ALA A 302 -12.45 12.04 9.36
C ALA A 302 -13.39 11.23 8.46
N ILE A 303 -12.88 10.73 7.33
CA ILE A 303 -13.69 9.96 6.37
C ILE A 303 -13.55 8.46 6.68
N ASN A 304 -14.66 7.76 6.72
CA ASN A 304 -14.72 6.33 6.97
C ASN A 304 -14.91 5.54 5.66
N PHE A 305 -13.84 4.93 5.18
CA PHE A 305 -13.90 3.94 4.10
C PHE A 305 -13.60 2.57 4.70
N ASP A 306 -14.59 1.93 5.31
CA ASP A 306 -14.46 0.54 5.78
C ASP A 306 -14.56 -0.41 4.57
N ARG A 307 -13.48 -1.08 4.20
CA ARG A 307 -13.43 -2.04 3.10
C ARG A 307 -13.08 -3.44 3.59
N TYR A 308 -13.66 -4.43 2.92
CA TYR A 308 -13.22 -5.80 3.03
C TYR A 308 -11.89 -5.98 2.27
N GLU A 309 -10.93 -6.59 2.90
CA GLU A 309 -9.68 -6.98 2.26
C GLU A 309 -9.82 -8.40 1.71
N VAL A 310 -9.61 -8.55 0.41
CA VAL A 310 -9.63 -9.87 -0.26
C VAL A 310 -8.32 -10.59 0.00
N LYS A 311 -8.38 -11.75 0.65
CA LYS A 311 -7.24 -12.61 0.94
C LYS A 311 -7.41 -13.97 0.29
N PHE A 312 -6.28 -14.59 -0.06
CA PHE A 312 -6.23 -15.95 -0.56
C PHE A 312 -5.71 -16.89 0.53
N GLU A 313 -6.39 -18.01 0.70
CA GLU A 313 -5.79 -19.17 1.35
C GLU A 313 -4.94 -19.88 0.30
N ILE A 314 -3.66 -20.12 0.62
CA ILE A 314 -2.70 -20.73 -0.29
C ILE A 314 -2.16 -22.03 0.30
N ASP A 315 -1.85 -23.01 -0.55
CA ASP A 315 -1.20 -24.24 -0.14
C ASP A 315 0.32 -24.04 0.07
N GLU A 316 1.02 -25.12 0.48
CA GLU A 316 2.47 -25.12 0.70
C GLU A 316 3.28 -24.78 -0.57
N LYS A 317 2.67 -24.88 -1.75
CA LYS A 317 3.29 -24.53 -3.04
C LYS A 317 2.93 -23.10 -3.48
N GLY A 318 2.17 -22.38 -2.67
CA GLY A 318 1.72 -21.03 -2.95
C GLY A 318 0.53 -20.95 -3.92
N LYS A 319 -0.16 -22.08 -4.20
CA LYS A 319 -1.35 -22.12 -5.05
C LYS A 319 -2.59 -21.68 -4.28
N PRO A 320 -3.44 -20.81 -4.84
CA PRO A 320 -4.65 -20.37 -4.16
C PRO A 320 -5.70 -21.48 -4.10
N ILE A 321 -6.16 -21.79 -2.87
CA ILE A 321 -7.16 -22.82 -2.59
C ILE A 321 -8.55 -22.18 -2.48
N SER A 322 -8.65 -21.12 -1.70
CA SER A 322 -9.88 -20.39 -1.43
C SER A 322 -9.66 -18.89 -1.35
N VAL A 323 -10.77 -18.15 -1.43
CA VAL A 323 -10.78 -16.69 -1.22
C VAL A 323 -11.61 -16.40 0.02
N TYR A 324 -11.12 -15.54 0.91
CA TYR A 324 -11.87 -15.08 2.07
C TYR A 324 -11.79 -13.57 2.24
N PHE A 325 -12.75 -13.01 2.95
CA PHE A 325 -12.84 -11.58 3.19
C PHE A 325 -12.44 -11.28 4.62
N LYS A 326 -11.44 -10.42 4.77
CA LYS A 326 -11.01 -9.93 6.07
C LYS A 326 -11.68 -8.60 6.37
N GLU A 327 -12.48 -8.57 7.42
CA GLU A 327 -13.11 -7.37 7.94
C GLU A 327 -12.26 -6.74 9.04
N SER A 328 -12.22 -5.41 9.07
CA SER A 328 -11.60 -4.66 10.17
C SER A 328 -12.56 -4.58 11.35
N LYS A 329 -12.26 -5.34 12.41
CA LYS A 329 -13.07 -5.39 13.64
C LYS A 329 -12.55 -4.44 14.72
N ASP A 330 -13.20 -4.42 15.89
CA ASP A 330 -12.85 -3.53 17.01
C ASP A 330 -11.40 -3.68 17.46
N ALA A 331 -10.85 -4.90 17.50
CA ALA A 331 -9.44 -5.12 17.82
C ALA A 331 -8.47 -4.46 16.83
N ASN A 332 -8.79 -4.45 15.52
CA ASN A 332 -8.01 -3.74 14.52
C ASN A 332 -8.10 -2.22 14.73
N LYS A 333 -9.32 -1.72 14.98
CA LYS A 333 -9.60 -0.31 15.21
C LYS A 333 -8.96 0.20 16.50
N LEU A 334 -8.85 -0.64 17.53
CA LEU A 334 -8.14 -0.34 18.78
C LEU A 334 -6.67 0.01 18.50
N VAL A 335 -5.95 -0.88 17.82
CA VAL A 335 -4.54 -0.64 17.49
C VAL A 335 -4.40 0.59 16.58
N GLU A 336 -5.24 0.70 15.56
CA GLU A 336 -5.24 1.84 14.63
C GLU A 336 -5.35 3.17 15.35
N GLU A 337 -6.30 3.34 16.28
CA GLU A 337 -6.52 4.63 16.95
C GLU A 337 -5.33 5.04 17.82
N PHE A 338 -4.66 4.10 18.51
CA PHE A 338 -3.45 4.43 19.27
C PHE A 338 -2.26 4.74 18.37
N MET A 339 -2.12 4.06 17.22
CA MET A 339 -1.10 4.38 16.22
C MET A 339 -1.35 5.77 15.61
N LEU A 340 -2.60 6.09 15.27
CA LEU A 340 -2.99 7.42 14.80
C LEU A 340 -2.70 8.50 15.84
N LEU A 341 -3.01 8.23 17.11
CA LEU A 341 -2.77 9.15 18.20
C LEU A 341 -1.27 9.44 18.38
N ALA A 342 -0.43 8.40 18.38
CA ALA A 342 1.01 8.55 18.50
C ALA A 342 1.60 9.35 17.32
N ASN A 343 1.26 8.97 16.10
CA ASN A 343 1.69 9.64 14.87
C ASN A 343 1.33 11.14 14.87
N LYS A 344 0.08 11.46 15.20
CA LYS A 344 -0.41 12.83 15.33
C LYS A 344 0.36 13.60 16.39
N THR A 345 0.55 13.02 17.57
CA THR A 345 1.22 13.68 18.70
C THR A 345 2.67 14.01 18.39
N VAL A 346 3.40 13.08 17.74
CA VAL A 346 4.77 13.33 17.29
C VAL A 346 4.82 14.49 16.31
N ALA A 347 3.93 14.49 15.31
CA ALA A 347 3.86 15.55 14.31
C ALA A 347 3.53 16.92 14.94
N GLU A 348 2.58 16.97 15.87
CA GLU A 348 2.19 18.20 16.58
C GLU A 348 3.32 18.74 17.46
N LYS A 349 4.03 17.89 18.24
CA LYS A 349 5.13 18.34 19.12
C LYS A 349 6.28 18.97 18.35
N ILE A 350 6.53 18.56 17.11
CA ILE A 350 7.60 19.11 16.28
C ILE A 350 7.10 20.25 15.40
N GLY A 351 5.91 20.10 14.81
CA GLY A 351 5.39 21.04 13.81
C GLY A 351 4.62 22.23 14.38
N ARG A 352 3.95 22.06 15.52
CA ARG A 352 3.16 23.15 16.14
C ARG A 352 4.06 24.05 16.96
N VAL A 353 4.54 25.12 16.33
CA VAL A 353 5.39 26.14 16.95
C VAL A 353 4.69 27.50 17.01
N PRO A 354 5.11 28.43 17.92
CA PRO A 354 4.59 29.80 17.92
C PRO A 354 4.77 30.49 16.56
N LYS A 355 3.84 31.38 16.20
CA LYS A 355 3.81 32.07 14.88
C LYS A 355 5.13 32.77 14.49
N ASN A 356 5.96 33.14 15.45
CA ASN A 356 7.26 33.80 15.26
C ASN A 356 8.45 32.84 15.14
N LYS A 357 8.21 31.52 15.15
CA LYS A 357 9.26 30.51 15.01
C LYS A 357 8.99 29.66 13.76
N LYS A 358 10.08 29.34 13.02
CA LYS A 358 10.01 28.36 11.94
C LYS A 358 10.03 26.95 12.56
N PRO A 359 9.12 26.03 12.17
CA PRO A 359 9.17 24.64 12.61
C PRO A 359 10.44 23.97 12.10
N LYS A 360 10.91 22.96 12.84
CA LYS A 360 12.00 22.10 12.39
C LYS A 360 11.48 21.17 11.29
N VAL A 361 12.35 20.79 10.37
CA VAL A 361 12.02 19.88 9.25
C VAL A 361 11.60 18.52 9.80
N LEU A 362 10.47 18.03 9.31
CA LEU A 362 9.94 16.71 9.63
C LEU A 362 9.24 16.13 8.38
N PRO A 363 9.42 14.86 8.04
CA PRO A 363 8.56 14.19 7.07
C PRO A 363 7.14 14.08 7.59
N TYR A 364 6.18 14.72 6.95
CA TYR A 364 4.75 14.58 7.24
C TYR A 364 4.13 13.58 6.26
N ARG A 365 3.09 12.89 6.70
CA ARG A 365 2.18 12.16 5.82
C ARG A 365 1.02 13.08 5.52
N ILE A 366 1.00 13.62 4.32
CA ILE A 366 0.01 14.61 3.90
C ILE A 366 -1.05 14.00 2.98
N HIS A 367 -2.26 14.52 3.08
CA HIS A 367 -3.37 14.15 2.21
C HIS A 367 -4.18 15.40 1.88
N ASP A 368 -4.15 15.78 0.61
CA ASP A 368 -4.81 16.99 0.14
C ASP A 368 -6.33 16.81 0.02
N LEU A 369 -7.02 17.91 -0.19
CA LEU A 369 -8.45 17.94 -0.50
C LEU A 369 -8.75 17.13 -1.76
N PRO A 370 -9.99 16.59 -1.89
CA PRO A 370 -10.44 16.02 -3.15
C PRO A 370 -10.25 17.00 -4.31
N ASP A 371 -9.95 16.47 -5.48
CA ASP A 371 -9.90 17.26 -6.70
C ASP A 371 -11.28 17.85 -6.98
N PRO A 372 -11.40 19.20 -7.14
CA PRO A 372 -12.70 19.84 -7.32
C PRO A 372 -13.49 19.34 -8.54
N GLU A 373 -12.81 19.08 -9.65
CA GLU A 373 -13.45 18.56 -10.87
C GLU A 373 -13.96 17.14 -10.68
N LYS A 374 -13.15 16.29 -10.05
CA LYS A 374 -13.56 14.92 -9.73
C LYS A 374 -14.70 14.87 -8.70
N LEU A 375 -14.69 15.80 -7.73
CA LEU A 375 -15.76 15.89 -6.74
C LEU A 375 -17.08 16.35 -7.40
N GLU A 376 -17.02 17.27 -8.36
CA GLU A 376 -18.18 17.69 -9.15
C GLU A 376 -18.71 16.53 -10.02
N ASN A 377 -17.81 15.78 -10.67
CA ASN A 377 -18.16 14.59 -11.44
C ASN A 377 -18.82 13.52 -10.55
N LEU A 378 -18.30 13.31 -9.32
CA LEU A 378 -18.92 12.43 -8.32
C LEU A 378 -20.34 12.92 -8.00
N SER A 379 -20.52 14.23 -7.72
CA SER A 379 -21.83 14.81 -7.40
C SER A 379 -22.86 14.58 -8.50
N GLN A 380 -22.48 14.81 -9.75
CA GLN A 380 -23.34 14.56 -10.92
C GLN A 380 -23.66 13.07 -11.10
N PHE A 381 -22.69 12.21 -10.84
CA PHE A 381 -22.86 10.76 -10.95
C PHE A 381 -23.84 10.23 -9.91
N ILE A 382 -23.67 10.56 -8.62
CA ILE A 382 -24.54 10.04 -7.54
C ILE A 382 -25.95 10.62 -7.56
N ALA A 383 -26.15 11.80 -8.17
CA ALA A 383 -27.47 12.40 -8.32
C ALA A 383 -28.47 11.49 -9.08
N ARG A 384 -28.00 10.58 -9.93
CA ARG A 384 -28.82 9.57 -10.64
C ARG A 384 -29.44 8.54 -9.73
N PHE A 385 -28.79 8.30 -8.58
CA PHE A 385 -29.25 7.39 -7.54
C PHE A 385 -30.05 8.12 -6.45
N GLY A 386 -30.23 9.44 -6.61
CA GLY A 386 -30.95 10.28 -5.66
C GLY A 386 -30.10 10.82 -4.50
N TYR A 387 -28.78 10.59 -4.53
CA TYR A 387 -27.86 11.08 -3.50
C TYR A 387 -27.28 12.45 -3.83
N LYS A 388 -26.76 13.11 -2.80
CA LYS A 388 -26.12 14.42 -2.92
C LYS A 388 -24.84 14.47 -2.10
N VAL A 389 -23.83 15.16 -2.62
CA VAL A 389 -22.61 15.49 -1.91
C VAL A 389 -22.29 16.99 -2.11
N ARG A 390 -21.72 17.63 -1.10
CA ARG A 390 -21.27 19.02 -1.21
C ARG A 390 -19.96 19.07 -1.97
N THR A 391 -19.89 19.93 -2.98
CA THR A 391 -18.69 20.16 -3.79
C THR A 391 -17.97 21.47 -3.39
N SER A 392 -18.56 22.25 -2.48
CA SER A 392 -18.03 23.52 -1.98
C SER A 392 -18.32 23.71 -0.49
N GLY A 393 -17.53 24.56 0.16
CA GLY A 393 -17.63 24.84 1.60
C GLY A 393 -16.30 24.65 2.33
N THR A 394 -16.35 24.50 3.65
CA THR A 394 -15.16 24.19 4.45
C THR A 394 -14.74 22.74 4.25
N LYS A 395 -13.46 22.44 4.57
CA LYS A 395 -12.94 21.05 4.57
C LYS A 395 -13.87 20.08 5.32
N THR A 396 -14.33 20.50 6.50
CA THR A 396 -15.22 19.73 7.36
C THR A 396 -16.63 19.57 6.77
N ASP A 397 -17.16 20.56 6.06
CA ASP A 397 -18.48 20.44 5.43
C ASP A 397 -18.47 19.40 4.31
N ILE A 398 -17.41 19.39 3.51
CA ILE A 398 -17.24 18.43 2.41
C ILE A 398 -17.07 17.01 2.98
N SER A 399 -16.18 16.81 3.96
CA SER A 399 -15.95 15.48 4.53
C SER A 399 -17.17 14.92 5.27
N LYS A 400 -17.91 15.75 6.02
CA LYS A 400 -19.18 15.33 6.64
C LYS A 400 -20.25 14.96 5.61
N SER A 401 -20.28 15.68 4.48
CA SER A 401 -21.21 15.35 3.40
C SER A 401 -20.86 14.03 2.71
N ILE A 402 -19.56 13.71 2.59
CA ILE A 402 -19.09 12.42 2.08
C ILE A 402 -19.43 11.30 3.07
N ASN A 403 -19.20 11.50 4.38
CA ASN A 403 -19.56 10.51 5.40
C ASN A 403 -21.07 10.23 5.38
N HIS A 404 -21.89 11.27 5.29
CA HIS A 404 -23.35 11.09 5.18
C HIS A 404 -23.75 10.29 3.94
N LEU A 405 -23.08 10.55 2.80
CA LEU A 405 -23.28 9.74 1.59
C LEU A 405 -22.92 8.27 1.84
N LEU A 406 -21.77 8.00 2.48
CA LEU A 406 -21.31 6.62 2.79
C LEU A 406 -22.28 5.92 3.74
N ASP A 407 -22.78 6.61 4.76
CA ASP A 407 -23.81 6.08 5.67
C ASP A 407 -25.13 5.79 4.94
N ASP A 408 -25.54 6.68 4.03
CA ASP A 408 -26.79 6.53 3.27
C ASP A 408 -26.78 5.36 2.30
N ILE A 409 -25.62 5.00 1.75
CA ILE A 409 -25.49 3.89 0.79
C ILE A 409 -25.24 2.54 1.46
N HIS A 410 -24.92 2.53 2.76
CA HIS A 410 -24.57 1.31 3.47
C HIS A 410 -25.67 0.24 3.38
N GLY A 411 -25.28 -0.99 3.01
CA GLY A 411 -26.19 -2.12 2.78
C GLY A 411 -27.02 -2.04 1.51
N LYS A 412 -26.84 -1.03 0.65
CA LYS A 412 -27.56 -0.88 -0.62
C LYS A 412 -26.78 -1.47 -1.79
N LYS A 413 -27.49 -1.75 -2.89
CA LYS A 413 -26.90 -2.37 -4.09
C LYS A 413 -25.78 -1.52 -4.72
N GLU A 414 -25.92 -0.20 -4.63
CA GLU A 414 -24.97 0.79 -5.17
C GLU A 414 -23.80 1.14 -4.25
N GLU A 415 -23.72 0.57 -3.04
CA GLU A 415 -22.68 0.87 -2.05
C GLU A 415 -21.27 0.79 -2.65
N ASN A 416 -20.90 -0.38 -3.14
CA ASN A 416 -19.56 -0.64 -3.71
C ASN A 416 -19.20 0.31 -4.87
N LEU A 417 -20.21 0.65 -5.68
CA LEU A 417 -20.08 1.55 -6.80
C LEU A 417 -19.76 2.97 -6.34
N ILE A 418 -20.61 3.51 -5.46
CA ILE A 418 -20.48 4.90 -5.00
C ILE A 418 -19.22 5.07 -4.15
N GLU A 419 -18.87 4.10 -3.31
CA GLU A 419 -17.59 4.09 -2.60
C GLU A 419 -16.40 4.13 -3.55
N THR A 420 -16.41 3.30 -4.59
CA THR A 420 -15.32 3.25 -5.59
C THR A 420 -15.15 4.58 -6.29
N VAL A 421 -16.24 5.21 -6.74
CA VAL A 421 -16.17 6.53 -7.39
C VAL A 421 -15.76 7.62 -6.40
N SER A 422 -16.24 7.55 -5.14
CA SER A 422 -15.86 8.49 -4.08
C SER A 422 -14.36 8.44 -3.79
N ILE A 423 -13.77 7.26 -3.71
CA ILE A 423 -12.32 7.10 -3.52
C ILE A 423 -11.52 7.62 -4.71
N ARG A 424 -11.99 7.41 -5.95
CA ARG A 424 -11.34 7.96 -7.15
C ARG A 424 -11.33 9.50 -7.19
N ALA A 425 -12.27 10.14 -6.50
CA ALA A 425 -12.30 11.60 -6.34
C ALA A 425 -11.27 12.11 -5.32
N MET A 426 -10.79 11.23 -4.40
CA MET A 426 -9.79 11.62 -3.40
C MET A 426 -8.39 11.73 -4.00
N GLN A 427 -7.58 12.61 -3.43
CA GLN A 427 -6.15 12.67 -3.70
C GLN A 427 -5.44 11.48 -3.03
N LYS A 428 -4.21 11.18 -3.46
CA LYS A 428 -3.37 10.18 -2.78
C LYS A 428 -2.58 10.84 -1.66
N ALA A 429 -2.51 10.16 -0.52
CA ALA A 429 -1.60 10.57 0.54
C ALA A 429 -0.14 10.35 0.09
N ARG A 430 0.77 11.25 0.50
CA ARG A 430 2.21 11.18 0.19
C ARG A 430 3.04 11.72 1.35
N TYR A 431 4.33 11.49 1.31
CA TYR A 431 5.26 12.12 2.25
C TYR A 431 5.73 13.47 1.71
N SER A 432 5.93 14.44 2.60
CA SER A 432 6.50 15.75 2.27
C SER A 432 6.97 16.44 3.55
N THR A 433 7.97 17.29 3.43
CA THR A 433 8.38 18.20 4.51
C THR A 433 7.45 19.40 4.66
N HIS A 434 6.57 19.62 3.67
CA HIS A 434 5.58 20.71 3.66
C HIS A 434 4.25 20.22 4.22
N ASN A 435 3.94 20.61 5.45
CA ASN A 435 2.69 20.20 6.09
C ASN A 435 1.48 20.95 5.52
N ILE A 436 0.52 20.20 4.98
CA ILE A 436 -0.81 20.69 4.58
C ILE A 436 -1.94 20.02 5.37
N GLY A 437 -1.58 19.15 6.33
CA GLY A 437 -2.50 18.29 7.06
C GLY A 437 -2.85 17.00 6.31
N HIS A 438 -3.70 16.20 6.93
CA HIS A 438 -4.20 14.95 6.35
C HIS A 438 -5.74 14.97 6.29
N TYR A 439 -6.28 15.32 5.12
CA TYR A 439 -7.71 15.52 4.92
C TYR A 439 -8.56 14.32 5.35
N GLY A 440 -8.24 13.12 4.89
CA GLY A 440 -9.01 11.90 5.20
C GLY A 440 -9.06 11.55 6.68
N LEU A 441 -8.04 11.95 7.47
CA LEU A 441 -7.98 11.72 8.92
C LEU A 441 -8.49 12.91 9.75
N ALA A 442 -8.78 14.04 9.13
CA ALA A 442 -9.10 15.33 9.77
C ALA A 442 -8.01 15.80 10.76
N PHE A 443 -6.73 15.60 10.42
CA PHE A 443 -5.59 16.03 11.21
C PHE A 443 -4.85 17.20 10.57
N ASP A 444 -4.55 18.24 11.36
CA ASP A 444 -3.72 19.36 10.91
C ASP A 444 -2.23 19.01 10.83
N TYR A 445 -1.79 18.07 11.65
CA TYR A 445 -0.43 17.54 11.71
C TYR A 445 -0.49 16.02 11.74
N TYR A 446 0.22 15.37 10.84
CA TYR A 446 0.30 13.92 10.82
C TYR A 446 1.61 13.45 10.20
N THR A 447 2.25 12.49 10.84
CA THR A 447 3.46 11.83 10.33
C THR A 447 3.33 10.32 10.52
N HIS A 448 4.26 9.57 9.95
CA HIS A 448 4.41 8.16 10.28
C HIS A 448 5.60 7.99 11.25
N PHE A 449 5.35 7.34 12.37
CA PHE A 449 6.32 7.08 13.43
C PHE A 449 6.25 5.62 13.90
N THR A 450 5.14 4.94 13.64
CA THR A 450 4.74 3.69 14.31
C THR A 450 5.17 2.41 13.61
N SER A 451 5.90 2.46 12.48
CA SER A 451 6.31 1.24 11.77
C SER A 451 7.71 1.34 11.12
N PRO A 452 8.78 1.54 11.90
CA PRO A 452 10.14 1.74 11.37
C PRO A 452 10.79 0.47 10.82
N ILE A 453 10.28 -0.74 11.13
CA ILE A 453 10.76 -1.99 10.53
C ILE A 453 10.44 -2.01 9.03
N ARG A 454 9.29 -1.48 8.63
CA ARG A 454 8.74 -1.63 7.29
C ARG A 454 8.58 -0.34 6.49
N ARG A 455 8.88 0.83 7.08
CA ARG A 455 8.80 2.13 6.39
C ARG A 455 10.00 3.01 6.74
N PHE A 456 10.75 3.43 5.73
CA PHE A 456 11.91 4.31 5.90
C PHE A 456 11.53 5.71 6.43
N PRO A 457 10.40 6.34 6.05
CA PRO A 457 9.97 7.60 6.65
C PRO A 457 9.88 7.57 8.17
N ASP A 458 9.42 6.46 8.76
CA ASP A 458 9.36 6.30 10.22
C ASP A 458 10.76 6.33 10.84
N MET A 459 11.76 5.69 10.21
CA MET A 459 13.16 5.76 10.64
C MET A 459 13.70 7.20 10.55
N MET A 460 13.35 7.93 9.48
CA MET A 460 13.71 9.36 9.36
C MET A 460 13.12 10.17 10.52
N VAL A 461 11.84 9.96 10.82
CA VAL A 461 11.13 10.64 11.91
C VAL A 461 11.77 10.30 13.26
N HIS A 462 12.05 9.03 13.55
CA HIS A 462 12.73 8.61 14.79
C HIS A 462 14.04 9.35 14.98
N ARG A 463 14.92 9.41 13.97
CA ARG A 463 16.19 10.12 14.02
C ARG A 463 16.02 11.61 14.26
N LEU A 464 15.08 12.24 13.58
CA LEU A 464 14.83 13.67 13.70
C LEU A 464 14.26 14.02 15.06
N VAL A 465 13.30 13.23 15.56
CA VAL A 465 12.70 13.43 16.89
C VAL A 465 13.78 13.30 17.97
N THR A 466 14.61 12.25 17.96
CA THR A 466 15.74 12.09 18.87
C THR A 466 16.67 13.30 18.83
N LYS A 467 17.11 13.69 17.63
CA LYS A 467 17.98 14.86 17.45
C LYS A 467 17.36 16.14 18.01
N TYR A 468 16.07 16.32 17.86
CA TYR A 468 15.38 17.53 18.30
C TYR A 468 15.10 17.53 19.82
N MET A 469 14.87 16.38 20.42
CA MET A 469 14.80 16.20 21.87
C MET A 469 16.13 16.56 22.53
N ASP A 470 17.26 16.21 21.92
CA ASP A 470 18.61 16.56 22.37
C ASP A 470 19.00 18.02 22.05
N GLY A 471 18.06 18.86 21.63
CA GLY A 471 18.30 20.28 21.32
C GLY A 471 18.97 20.55 19.98
N GLY A 472 19.11 19.53 19.12
CA GLY A 472 19.77 19.65 17.81
C GLY A 472 19.08 20.64 16.86
N ARG A 473 19.86 21.17 15.92
CA ARG A 473 19.37 22.11 14.88
C ARG A 473 18.56 21.37 13.81
N SER A 474 17.68 22.11 13.11
CA SER A 474 16.96 21.59 11.95
C SER A 474 17.93 21.12 10.86
N VAL A 475 17.48 20.22 10.03
CA VAL A 475 18.22 19.60 8.92
C VAL A 475 17.91 20.29 7.59
N SER A 476 18.57 19.87 6.49
CA SER A 476 18.30 20.35 5.14
C SER A 476 16.92 19.90 4.68
N GLU A 477 16.03 20.86 4.41
CA GLU A 477 14.67 20.63 3.92
C GLU A 477 14.70 19.90 2.56
N ALA A 478 15.54 20.38 1.62
CA ALA A 478 15.65 19.79 0.29
C ALA A 478 16.06 18.30 0.32
N LYS A 479 17.08 17.94 1.14
CA LYS A 479 17.48 16.52 1.29
C LYS A 479 16.31 15.65 1.77
N TYR A 480 15.55 16.13 2.75
CA TYR A 480 14.44 15.33 3.30
C TYR A 480 13.21 15.33 2.40
N GLU A 481 13.01 16.40 1.59
CA GLU A 481 11.97 16.38 0.56
C GLU A 481 12.27 15.34 -0.52
N ASP A 482 13.51 15.26 -1.01
CA ASP A 482 13.95 14.22 -1.96
C ASP A 482 13.71 12.80 -1.40
N LEU A 483 14.00 12.58 -0.11
CA LEU A 483 13.73 11.30 0.56
C LEU A 483 12.23 11.01 0.73
N CYS A 484 11.42 12.03 0.95
CA CYS A 484 9.95 11.92 1.00
C CYS A 484 9.38 11.55 -0.37
N ASP A 485 9.85 12.19 -1.43
CA ASP A 485 9.43 11.88 -2.80
C ASP A 485 9.84 10.46 -3.19
N HIS A 486 11.08 10.07 -2.89
CA HIS A 486 11.55 8.70 -3.11
C HIS A 486 10.67 7.69 -2.36
N SER A 487 10.39 7.91 -1.07
CA SER A 487 9.56 7.02 -0.26
C SER A 487 8.13 6.91 -0.80
N SER A 488 7.55 8.01 -1.25
CA SER A 488 6.21 8.04 -1.85
C SER A 488 6.15 7.27 -3.17
N ASN A 489 7.18 7.40 -3.99
CA ASN A 489 7.32 6.67 -5.26
C ASN A 489 7.47 5.16 -5.00
N MET A 490 8.33 4.77 -4.07
CA MET A 490 8.55 3.35 -3.73
C MET A 490 7.30 2.71 -3.12
N GLU A 491 6.54 3.43 -2.28
CA GLU A 491 5.24 2.99 -1.77
C GLU A 491 4.26 2.71 -2.92
N GLN A 492 4.19 3.61 -3.91
CA GLN A 492 3.31 3.41 -5.08
C GLN A 492 3.74 2.21 -5.94
N ILE A 493 5.05 2.02 -6.11
CA ILE A 493 5.62 0.87 -6.84
C ILE A 493 5.31 -0.42 -6.07
N ALA A 494 5.52 -0.45 -4.76
CA ALA A 494 5.20 -1.60 -3.90
C ALA A 494 3.71 -1.98 -3.97
N ALA A 495 2.81 -0.99 -3.89
CA ALA A 495 1.37 -1.21 -4.02
C ALA A 495 0.96 -1.71 -5.42
N ASN A 496 1.68 -1.33 -6.47
CA ASN A 496 1.45 -1.86 -7.81
C ASN A 496 1.90 -3.32 -7.92
N ALA A 497 3.04 -3.68 -7.34
CA ALA A 497 3.53 -5.07 -7.30
C ALA A 497 2.59 -5.97 -6.47
N GLU A 498 2.09 -5.50 -5.33
CA GLU A 498 1.06 -6.20 -4.55
C GLU A 498 -0.19 -6.48 -5.39
N ARG A 499 -0.74 -5.45 -6.06
CA ARG A 499 -1.90 -5.61 -6.96
C ARG A 499 -1.62 -6.59 -8.10
N ALA A 500 -0.42 -6.58 -8.67
CA ALA A 500 -0.04 -7.52 -9.71
C ALA A 500 0.02 -8.96 -9.19
N SER A 501 0.50 -9.17 -7.95
CA SER A 501 0.51 -10.50 -7.30
C SER A 501 -0.90 -10.99 -6.99
N ILE A 502 -1.78 -10.11 -6.50
CA ILE A 502 -3.20 -10.43 -6.29
C ILE A 502 -3.85 -10.82 -7.61
N LYS A 503 -3.62 -10.04 -8.67
CA LYS A 503 -4.18 -10.33 -9.99
C LYS A 503 -3.67 -11.66 -10.56
N TYR A 504 -2.38 -11.95 -10.40
CA TYR A 504 -1.82 -13.26 -10.78
C TYR A 504 -2.55 -14.40 -10.06
N LYS A 505 -2.74 -14.28 -8.74
CA LYS A 505 -3.44 -15.30 -7.92
C LYS A 505 -4.93 -15.41 -8.26
N GLN A 506 -5.59 -14.32 -8.61
CA GLN A 506 -6.96 -14.36 -9.13
C GLN A 506 -7.06 -15.15 -10.43
N VAL A 507 -6.15 -14.90 -11.37
CA VAL A 507 -6.13 -15.62 -12.67
C VAL A 507 -5.79 -17.10 -12.45
N GLU A 508 -4.84 -17.41 -11.55
CA GLU A 508 -4.48 -18.80 -11.19
C GLU A 508 -5.69 -19.53 -10.57
N PHE A 509 -6.38 -18.91 -9.61
CA PHE A 509 -7.58 -19.44 -8.97
C PHE A 509 -8.71 -19.70 -9.98
N MET A 510 -8.93 -18.78 -10.91
CA MET A 510 -9.98 -18.88 -11.91
C MET A 510 -9.62 -19.79 -13.10
N SER A 511 -8.33 -20.09 -13.31
CA SER A 511 -7.90 -21.00 -14.40
C SER A 511 -8.44 -22.42 -14.26
N GLU A 512 -8.72 -22.86 -13.01
CA GLU A 512 -9.32 -24.16 -12.72
C GLU A 512 -10.86 -24.14 -12.80
N ARG A 513 -11.46 -22.98 -13.08
CA ARG A 513 -12.90 -22.72 -13.07
C ARG A 513 -13.41 -22.28 -14.45
N LEU A 514 -12.69 -22.63 -15.50
CA LEU A 514 -13.10 -22.34 -16.88
C LEU A 514 -14.46 -22.94 -17.19
N GLY A 515 -15.33 -22.18 -17.84
CA GLY A 515 -16.70 -22.57 -18.19
C GLY A 515 -17.72 -22.40 -17.08
N GLN A 516 -17.30 -22.16 -15.83
CA GLN A 516 -18.24 -21.89 -14.72
C GLN A 516 -18.91 -20.51 -14.88
N ILE A 517 -20.12 -20.41 -14.37
CA ILE A 517 -20.96 -19.20 -14.46
C ILE A 517 -21.06 -18.57 -13.08
N TYR A 518 -20.91 -17.25 -13.03
CA TYR A 518 -20.96 -16.45 -11.82
C TYR A 518 -21.82 -15.20 -12.02
N ASP A 519 -22.46 -14.77 -10.95
CA ASP A 519 -23.05 -13.45 -10.87
C ASP A 519 -22.00 -12.44 -10.39
N GLY A 520 -22.01 -11.25 -10.97
CA GLY A 520 -21.06 -10.19 -10.66
C GLY A 520 -21.64 -8.80 -10.87
N VAL A 521 -20.81 -7.81 -10.70
CA VAL A 521 -21.13 -6.40 -10.87
C VAL A 521 -20.09 -5.76 -11.80
N ILE A 522 -20.52 -4.87 -12.67
CA ILE A 522 -19.61 -4.09 -13.51
C ILE A 522 -18.80 -3.14 -12.63
N SER A 523 -17.53 -3.45 -12.42
CA SER A 523 -16.56 -2.69 -11.59
C SER A 523 -15.81 -1.60 -12.37
N GLY A 524 -15.86 -1.66 -13.70
CA GLY A 524 -15.22 -0.70 -14.57
C GLY A 524 -15.77 -0.76 -15.99
N VAL A 525 -15.79 0.40 -16.65
CA VAL A 525 -16.20 0.50 -18.06
C VAL A 525 -15.11 1.26 -18.81
N THR A 526 -14.67 0.71 -19.95
CA THR A 526 -13.64 1.30 -20.81
C THR A 526 -14.00 1.10 -22.27
N GLU A 527 -13.25 1.71 -23.18
CA GLU A 527 -13.38 1.46 -24.61
C GLU A 527 -13.11 -0.01 -25.01
N TRP A 528 -12.37 -0.77 -24.17
CA TRP A 528 -12.00 -2.16 -24.40
C TRP A 528 -13.09 -3.14 -23.97
N GLY A 529 -14.02 -2.74 -23.08
CA GLY A 529 -15.08 -3.58 -22.56
C GLY A 529 -15.46 -3.28 -21.11
N LEU A 530 -16.13 -4.27 -20.50
CA LEU A 530 -16.64 -4.21 -19.14
C LEU A 530 -15.72 -5.00 -18.21
N TYR A 531 -15.19 -4.38 -17.19
CA TYR A 531 -14.59 -5.08 -16.08
C TYR A 531 -15.68 -5.54 -15.14
N VAL A 532 -15.69 -6.81 -14.79
CA VAL A 532 -16.71 -7.43 -13.94
C VAL A 532 -16.03 -8.04 -12.73
N GLU A 533 -16.45 -7.62 -11.54
CA GLU A 533 -16.08 -8.21 -10.26
C GLU A 533 -17.12 -9.26 -9.87
N LEU A 534 -16.68 -10.49 -9.62
CA LEU A 534 -17.57 -11.59 -9.20
C LEU A 534 -18.01 -11.41 -7.75
N ASN A 535 -19.29 -11.68 -7.45
CA ASN A 535 -19.84 -11.48 -6.11
C ASN A 535 -19.22 -12.44 -5.09
N GLU A 536 -18.99 -13.69 -5.49
CA GLU A 536 -18.57 -14.78 -4.61
C GLU A 536 -17.11 -14.65 -4.14
N ASN A 537 -16.21 -14.27 -5.03
CA ASN A 537 -14.76 -14.33 -4.77
C ASN A 537 -14.00 -13.04 -5.11
N LYS A 538 -14.73 -11.99 -5.54
CA LYS A 538 -14.16 -10.69 -5.93
C LYS A 538 -13.06 -10.74 -6.99
N CYS A 539 -12.96 -11.86 -7.72
CA CYS A 539 -12.08 -11.93 -8.87
C CYS A 539 -12.64 -11.02 -9.98
N GLU A 540 -11.78 -10.19 -10.55
CA GLU A 540 -12.15 -9.28 -11.60
C GLU A 540 -11.68 -9.78 -12.97
N GLY A 541 -12.52 -9.74 -13.99
CA GLY A 541 -12.19 -10.09 -15.37
C GLY A 541 -12.79 -9.10 -16.36
N LEU A 542 -12.38 -9.20 -17.62
CA LEU A 542 -12.85 -8.36 -18.72
C LEU A 542 -13.86 -9.11 -19.58
N VAL A 543 -15.03 -8.52 -19.82
CA VAL A 543 -15.89 -8.86 -20.96
C VAL A 543 -15.50 -7.94 -22.10
N PRO A 544 -14.76 -8.42 -23.11
CA PRO A 544 -14.30 -7.58 -24.21
C PRO A 544 -15.49 -7.00 -25.00
N VAL A 545 -15.41 -5.73 -25.42
CA VAL A 545 -16.48 -5.09 -26.19
C VAL A 545 -16.77 -5.83 -27.52
N ARG A 546 -15.75 -6.47 -28.09
CA ARG A 546 -15.89 -7.27 -29.32
C ARG A 546 -16.71 -8.56 -29.13
N ASP A 547 -16.86 -9.02 -27.90
CA ASP A 547 -17.58 -10.24 -27.52
C ASP A 547 -19.04 -9.91 -27.12
N LEU A 548 -19.45 -8.63 -27.22
CA LEU A 548 -20.83 -8.14 -27.09
C LEU A 548 -21.48 -8.11 -28.47
N ASP A 549 -22.01 -9.27 -28.92
CA ASP A 549 -22.44 -9.48 -30.30
C ASP A 549 -23.83 -8.89 -30.65
N ASP A 550 -24.56 -8.40 -29.62
CA ASP A 550 -25.95 -7.99 -29.80
C ASP A 550 -26.13 -6.58 -30.39
N ASP A 551 -25.10 -5.70 -30.26
CA ASP A 551 -25.10 -4.34 -30.79
C ASP A 551 -23.67 -3.82 -31.01
N TYR A 552 -23.54 -2.63 -31.58
CA TYR A 552 -22.30 -1.87 -31.63
C TYR A 552 -22.25 -0.89 -30.48
N TYR A 553 -21.29 -1.07 -29.56
CA TYR A 553 -21.19 -0.30 -28.32
C TYR A 553 -20.16 0.82 -28.41
N GLU A 554 -20.55 2.00 -27.93
CA GLU A 554 -19.68 3.17 -27.74
C GLU A 554 -19.46 3.47 -26.28
N PHE A 555 -18.21 3.83 -25.94
CA PHE A 555 -17.84 4.21 -24.58
C PHE A 555 -18.25 5.66 -24.31
N ASP A 556 -19.06 5.86 -23.29
CA ASP A 556 -19.45 7.16 -22.74
C ASP A 556 -18.70 7.36 -21.41
N GLU A 557 -17.56 8.06 -21.47
CA GLU A 557 -16.68 8.30 -20.31
C GLU A 557 -17.39 9.09 -19.22
N LYS A 558 -18.20 10.10 -19.59
CA LYS A 558 -18.93 10.94 -18.60
C LYS A 558 -19.96 10.16 -17.82
N ASN A 559 -20.52 9.14 -18.43
CA ASN A 559 -21.58 8.34 -17.87
C ASN A 559 -21.09 6.98 -17.34
N TYR A 560 -19.79 6.68 -17.46
CA TYR A 560 -19.21 5.39 -17.10
C TYR A 560 -20.02 4.21 -17.64
N CYS A 561 -20.34 4.24 -18.94
CA CYS A 561 -21.16 3.21 -19.58
C CYS A 561 -20.74 2.89 -21.01
N LEU A 562 -21.08 1.68 -21.47
CA LEU A 562 -21.12 1.33 -22.89
C LEU A 562 -22.56 1.46 -23.38
N ARG A 563 -22.78 2.25 -24.43
CA ARG A 563 -24.10 2.48 -25.01
C ARG A 563 -24.20 1.84 -26.39
N GLY A 564 -25.20 0.97 -26.59
CA GLY A 564 -25.51 0.36 -27.87
C GLY A 564 -26.15 1.36 -28.84
N ARG A 565 -25.71 1.35 -30.09
CA ARG A 565 -26.18 2.27 -31.13
C ARG A 565 -27.57 1.92 -31.68
N ARG A 566 -27.94 0.64 -31.75
CA ARG A 566 -29.18 0.16 -32.42
C ARG A 566 -30.26 -0.17 -31.40
N LYS A 567 -29.92 -0.95 -30.36
CA LYS A 567 -30.89 -1.43 -29.35
C LYS A 567 -31.03 -0.49 -28.16
N ASN A 568 -30.25 0.57 -28.07
CA ASN A 568 -30.19 1.48 -26.94
C ASN A 568 -29.90 0.77 -25.59
N ARG A 569 -29.38 -0.45 -25.61
CA ARG A 569 -28.96 -1.17 -24.43
C ARG A 569 -27.73 -0.48 -23.83
N THR A 570 -27.73 -0.28 -22.55
CA THR A 570 -26.61 0.39 -21.86
C THR A 570 -26.11 -0.52 -20.76
N TYR A 571 -24.78 -0.70 -20.69
CA TYR A 571 -24.10 -1.35 -19.58
C TYR A 571 -23.37 -0.28 -18.80
N SER A 572 -23.79 -0.06 -17.57
CA SER A 572 -23.27 0.99 -16.71
C SER A 572 -22.45 0.41 -15.55
N LEU A 573 -21.51 1.19 -15.09
CA LEU A 573 -20.79 0.90 -13.86
C LEU A 573 -21.82 0.61 -12.74
N GLY A 574 -21.66 -0.52 -12.01
CA GLY A 574 -22.57 -0.96 -10.95
C GLY A 574 -23.70 -1.89 -11.38
N ASP A 575 -23.93 -2.11 -12.68
CA ASP A 575 -24.95 -3.03 -13.14
C ASP A 575 -24.61 -4.48 -12.75
N ALA A 576 -25.63 -5.20 -12.28
CA ALA A 576 -25.53 -6.64 -12.03
C ALA A 576 -25.53 -7.41 -13.35
N ILE A 577 -24.63 -8.38 -13.48
CA ILE A 577 -24.39 -9.10 -14.72
C ILE A 577 -23.98 -10.55 -14.42
N THR A 578 -24.42 -11.48 -15.25
CA THR A 578 -24.03 -12.89 -15.16
C THR A 578 -23.00 -13.18 -16.24
N VAL A 579 -21.88 -13.78 -15.85
CA VAL A 579 -20.76 -14.05 -16.76
C VAL A 579 -20.27 -15.48 -16.64
N ARG A 580 -19.69 -15.99 -17.74
CA ARG A 580 -18.96 -17.26 -17.80
C ARG A 580 -17.47 -16.99 -17.84
N VAL A 581 -16.68 -17.78 -17.13
CA VAL A 581 -15.22 -17.73 -17.24
C VAL A 581 -14.78 -18.30 -18.58
N ALA A 582 -14.38 -17.41 -19.49
CA ALA A 582 -14.06 -17.80 -20.87
C ALA A 582 -12.58 -18.17 -21.03
N ARG A 583 -11.68 -17.36 -20.50
CA ARG A 583 -10.23 -17.56 -20.63
C ARG A 583 -9.49 -17.05 -19.38
N ALA A 584 -8.45 -17.77 -19.00
CA ALA A 584 -7.47 -17.36 -18.00
C ALA A 584 -6.07 -17.46 -18.58
N ASN A 585 -5.35 -16.35 -18.65
CA ASN A 585 -3.98 -16.29 -19.15
C ASN A 585 -3.05 -15.82 -18.02
N LEU A 586 -2.32 -16.76 -17.43
CA LEU A 586 -1.41 -16.50 -16.31
C LEU A 586 -0.26 -15.58 -16.70
N GLU A 587 0.33 -15.77 -17.90
CA GLU A 587 1.44 -14.96 -18.38
C GLU A 587 1.04 -13.48 -18.49
N LYS A 588 -0.13 -13.21 -19.04
CA LYS A 588 -0.66 -11.84 -19.20
C LYS A 588 -1.40 -11.32 -17.99
N LYS A 589 -1.55 -12.14 -16.94
CA LYS A 589 -2.36 -11.83 -15.75
C LYS A 589 -3.77 -11.38 -16.13
N GLN A 590 -4.36 -12.00 -17.19
CA GLN A 590 -5.65 -11.64 -17.77
C GLN A 590 -6.69 -12.73 -17.55
N LEU A 591 -7.88 -12.28 -17.16
CA LEU A 591 -9.08 -13.09 -17.01
C LEU A 591 -10.15 -12.50 -17.92
N ASP A 592 -10.59 -13.29 -18.91
CA ASP A 592 -11.66 -12.87 -19.82
C ASP A 592 -12.94 -13.62 -19.46
N PHE A 593 -14.02 -12.87 -19.44
CA PHE A 593 -15.37 -13.35 -19.23
C PHE A 593 -16.20 -13.23 -20.50
N GLU A 594 -17.21 -14.07 -20.60
CA GLU A 594 -18.26 -14.03 -21.61
C GLU A 594 -19.58 -13.65 -20.93
N LEU A 595 -20.31 -12.70 -21.49
CA LEU A 595 -21.61 -12.31 -20.99
C LEU A 595 -22.64 -13.43 -21.22
N ILE A 596 -23.37 -13.81 -20.18
CA ILE A 596 -24.49 -14.73 -20.28
C ILE A 596 -25.78 -13.90 -20.32
N GLU A 597 -26.43 -13.88 -21.49
CA GLU A 597 -27.75 -13.26 -21.58
C GLU A 597 -28.78 -14.15 -20.87
N LYS A 598 -29.59 -13.54 -20.03
CA LYS A 598 -30.79 -14.18 -19.45
C LYS A 598 -31.96 -14.03 -20.39
#